data_9d12fccf0fb3af8e690af498eb5630e3
#
_entry.id   9d12fccf0fb3af8e690af498eb5630e3
#
_cell.length_a   1.000
_cell.length_b   1.000
_cell.length_c   1.000
_cell.angle_alpha   90.00
_cell.angle_beta   90.00
_cell.angle_gamma   90.00
#
_symmetry.space_group_name_H-M   'P 1'
#
loop_
_entity.id
_entity.type
_entity.pdbx_description
1 polymer ?
#
loop_
_entity_poly.entity_id
_entity_poly.type
_entity_poly.pdbx_seq_one_letter_code
_entity_poly.pdbx_strand_id
1 'polypeptide(L)'
;APRPPPLPLYDVHAVGAGLDVSTPAVQAVVPPHCLHTLQLHVVPQAAGTWHLRGVRVRLWGAEAHTLHIHKSSAPIRCVAGLLGRPGAQLVQWIIQARVRDLSQALERPPASLACALGAPRAPCHIRLPTSVVLLMDGASEHVRVALHNPSDAPIDVPCSVDDGQPPPHREASEIELYEHEWLALHEPVATIHPTRVSVAPHATAYADVHVRGRTGCDWVRLHTGSQVATLPLCVEPSVMTSDLRVERISDASAQRLFAALQAPAPQPGPYVLVSFHARNVSTSSLRVCIDAGVRLERTLPSGESARMAWPMAPMTLTHADLLRPIPALCERQYVVPKTTLSDAAKAQFWVREALWQRVRATWTTSAEAHGDVHLRALWPSDAHVPLLVAPRVHVDVHMDTAAAADSVVRPTIRVRGLEGAQSVRVRIEPRLGTDAPRMHAMAPEGAWDMTWSPLASPELEWTTSVCFLSEGPWLVGAYAHVIWPNATEPHLYASTAVQVDVT
;
A
#
# COMPACT_ATOMS: atom_id res chain seq x y z
N ALA A 1 -2.62 -45.51 -3.36
CA ALA A 1 -2.53 -44.29 -2.54
C ALA A 1 -3.39 -44.46 -1.29
N PRO A 2 -2.90 -44.15 -0.08
CA PRO A 2 -3.73 -44.22 1.13
C PRO A 2 -4.90 -43.24 1.00
N ARG A 3 -6.11 -43.68 1.38
CA ARG A 3 -7.28 -42.79 1.42
C ARG A 3 -6.98 -41.65 2.39
N PRO A 4 -7.27 -40.38 2.00
CA PRO A 4 -7.14 -39.27 2.92
C PRO A 4 -8.02 -39.52 4.16
N PRO A 5 -7.59 -39.16 5.36
CA PRO A 5 -8.40 -39.31 6.56
C PRO A 5 -9.72 -38.55 6.39
N PRO A 6 -10.84 -39.11 6.91
CA PRO A 6 -12.13 -38.42 6.82
C PRO A 6 -12.05 -37.07 7.49
N LEU A 7 -12.57 -36.01 6.83
CA LEU A 7 -12.62 -34.66 7.39
C LEU A 7 -13.53 -34.66 8.63
N PRO A 8 -13.14 -34.01 9.73
CA PRO A 8 -13.94 -33.97 10.93
C PRO A 8 -15.24 -33.18 10.71
N LEU A 9 -16.36 -33.80 11.03
CA LEU A 9 -17.69 -33.16 10.97
C LEU A 9 -18.07 -32.65 12.36
N TYR A 10 -18.48 -31.41 12.45
CA TYR A 10 -18.90 -30.73 13.66
C TYR A 10 -20.39 -30.41 13.61
N ASP A 11 -21.11 -30.76 14.70
CA ASP A 11 -22.47 -30.28 14.93
C ASP A 11 -22.40 -29.07 15.89
N VAL A 12 -23.00 -27.97 15.54
CA VAL A 12 -22.91 -26.72 16.30
C VAL A 12 -24.32 -26.23 16.69
N HIS A 13 -24.55 -25.98 17.99
CA HIS A 13 -25.80 -25.49 18.53
C HIS A 13 -25.57 -24.24 19.42
N ALA A 14 -26.50 -23.31 19.39
CA ALA A 14 -26.56 -22.24 20.39
C ALA A 14 -27.07 -22.74 21.73
N VAL A 15 -26.50 -22.25 22.83
CA VAL A 15 -26.92 -22.60 24.21
C VAL A 15 -27.31 -21.32 24.94
N GLY A 16 -28.53 -21.29 25.47
CA GLY A 16 -29.02 -20.15 26.23
C GLY A 16 -30.05 -20.55 27.30
N ALA A 17 -30.13 -19.79 28.40
CA ALA A 17 -31.17 -20.00 29.41
C ALA A 17 -32.51 -19.46 28.90
N GLY A 18 -33.57 -20.28 28.93
CA GLY A 18 -34.90 -19.91 28.46
C GLY A 18 -35.06 -19.88 26.91
N LEU A 19 -34.03 -20.26 26.17
CA LEU A 19 -34.10 -20.53 24.74
C LEU A 19 -34.31 -22.03 24.56
N ASP A 20 -35.55 -22.40 24.21
CA ASP A 20 -35.77 -23.73 23.68
C ASP A 20 -35.35 -23.68 22.22
N VAL A 21 -34.08 -24.04 21.98
CA VAL A 21 -33.46 -23.89 20.67
C VAL A 21 -33.86 -25.09 19.83
N SER A 22 -34.99 -25.00 19.16
CA SER A 22 -35.41 -25.96 18.12
C SER A 22 -34.69 -25.70 16.79
N THR A 23 -33.56 -25.01 16.82
CA THR A 23 -32.76 -24.81 15.61
C THR A 23 -32.04 -26.12 15.27
N PRO A 24 -32.13 -26.58 14.03
CA PRO A 24 -31.34 -27.71 13.58
C PRO A 24 -29.86 -27.43 13.77
N ALA A 25 -29.09 -28.43 14.19
CA ALA A 25 -27.64 -28.32 14.27
C ALA A 25 -27.08 -27.87 12.93
N VAL A 26 -26.23 -26.87 12.95
CA VAL A 26 -25.48 -26.52 11.74
C VAL A 26 -24.29 -27.47 11.65
N GLN A 27 -24.28 -28.29 10.61
CA GLN A 27 -23.17 -29.20 10.33
C GLN A 27 -22.10 -28.50 9.51
N ALA A 28 -20.87 -28.55 9.97
CA ALA A 28 -19.74 -27.96 9.27
C ALA A 28 -18.55 -28.92 9.23
N VAL A 29 -17.90 -28.95 8.08
CA VAL A 29 -16.63 -29.66 7.91
C VAL A 29 -15.52 -28.61 7.97
N VAL A 30 -14.65 -28.69 8.99
CA VAL A 30 -13.55 -27.76 9.18
C VAL A 30 -12.23 -28.49 8.91
N PRO A 31 -11.52 -28.16 7.83
CA PRO A 31 -10.20 -28.73 7.57
C PRO A 31 -9.21 -28.38 8.68
N PRO A 32 -8.15 -29.20 8.91
CA PRO A 32 -7.11 -28.89 9.87
C PRO A 32 -6.48 -27.51 9.62
N HIS A 33 -6.26 -26.75 10.69
CA HIS A 33 -5.68 -25.39 10.66
C HIS A 33 -6.47 -24.32 9.92
N CYS A 34 -7.71 -24.60 9.50
CA CYS A 34 -8.59 -23.64 8.86
C CYS A 34 -9.53 -22.98 9.88
N LEU A 35 -9.86 -21.69 9.62
CA LEU A 35 -10.94 -20.98 10.29
C LEU A 35 -12.22 -21.17 9.47
N HIS A 36 -13.32 -21.51 10.15
CA HIS A 36 -14.62 -21.60 9.50
C HIS A 36 -15.63 -20.71 10.23
N THR A 37 -16.32 -19.85 9.50
CA THR A 37 -17.35 -18.97 10.06
C THR A 37 -18.71 -19.65 9.91
N LEU A 38 -19.41 -19.83 11.03
CA LEU A 38 -20.74 -20.43 11.05
C LEU A 38 -21.78 -19.36 11.42
N GLN A 39 -22.89 -19.37 10.69
CA GLN A 39 -24.07 -18.58 11.02
C GLN A 39 -25.05 -19.45 11.78
N LEU A 40 -25.31 -19.08 13.03
CA LEU A 40 -26.29 -19.77 13.87
C LEU A 40 -27.57 -18.93 13.93
N HIS A 41 -28.67 -19.55 13.55
CA HIS A 41 -29.99 -18.93 13.62
C HIS A 41 -30.64 -19.29 14.96
N VAL A 42 -30.97 -18.30 15.75
CA VAL A 42 -31.65 -18.46 17.02
C VAL A 42 -33.06 -17.92 16.91
N VAL A 43 -34.07 -18.77 17.10
CA VAL A 43 -35.48 -18.36 17.07
C VAL A 43 -35.99 -18.33 18.52
N PRO A 44 -36.24 -17.14 19.09
CA PRO A 44 -36.85 -17.06 20.42
C PRO A 44 -38.29 -17.52 20.36
N GLN A 45 -38.72 -18.38 21.30
CA GLN A 45 -40.09 -18.89 21.35
C GLN A 45 -41.04 -18.00 22.12
N ALA A 46 -40.52 -17.05 22.90
CA ALA A 46 -41.34 -16.10 23.69
C ALA A 46 -40.73 -14.69 23.67
N ALA A 47 -41.58 -13.69 23.90
CA ALA A 47 -41.11 -12.32 24.07
C ALA A 47 -40.40 -12.18 25.43
N GLY A 48 -39.22 -11.53 25.45
CA GLY A 48 -38.46 -11.36 26.70
C GLY A 48 -37.01 -10.97 26.44
N THR A 49 -36.25 -11.00 27.53
CA THR A 49 -34.79 -10.82 27.47
C THR A 49 -34.11 -12.19 27.51
N TRP A 50 -33.31 -12.43 26.50
CA TRP A 50 -32.66 -13.71 26.31
C TRP A 50 -31.15 -13.61 26.54
N HIS A 51 -30.58 -14.64 27.14
CA HIS A 51 -29.16 -14.74 27.39
C HIS A 51 -28.55 -15.88 26.57
N LEU A 52 -27.76 -15.55 25.55
CA LEU A 52 -26.94 -16.52 24.87
C LEU A 52 -25.70 -16.82 25.73
N ARG A 53 -25.59 -18.03 26.27
CA ARG A 53 -24.50 -18.42 27.17
C ARG A 53 -23.29 -19.00 26.46
N GLY A 54 -23.50 -19.56 25.28
CA GLY A 54 -22.43 -20.20 24.55
C GLY A 54 -22.89 -20.92 23.30
N VAL A 55 -21.98 -21.66 22.73
CA VAL A 55 -22.19 -22.54 21.59
C VAL A 55 -21.75 -23.93 21.97
N ARG A 56 -22.64 -24.90 21.78
CA ARG A 56 -22.29 -26.32 21.95
C ARG A 56 -21.73 -26.86 20.64
N VAL A 57 -20.51 -27.35 20.68
CA VAL A 57 -19.84 -27.95 19.53
C VAL A 57 -19.67 -29.42 19.82
N ARG A 58 -20.14 -30.27 18.92
CA ARG A 58 -19.98 -31.71 18.97
C ARG A 58 -19.19 -32.16 17.75
N LEU A 59 -18.06 -32.80 17.97
CA LEU A 59 -17.35 -33.52 16.94
C LEU A 59 -17.99 -34.90 16.77
N TRP A 60 -18.23 -35.32 15.56
CA TRP A 60 -18.87 -36.63 15.30
C TRP A 60 -18.08 -37.77 15.95
N GLY A 61 -18.74 -38.51 16.85
CA GLY A 61 -18.12 -39.59 17.62
C GLY A 61 -17.46 -39.18 18.96
N ALA A 62 -17.49 -37.90 19.33
CA ALA A 62 -16.96 -37.38 20.58
C ALA A 62 -18.05 -36.73 21.45
N GLU A 63 -17.75 -36.54 22.75
CA GLU A 63 -18.65 -35.81 23.65
C GLU A 63 -18.79 -34.34 23.20
N ALA A 64 -19.98 -33.78 23.44
CA ALA A 64 -20.26 -32.39 23.12
C ALA A 64 -19.62 -31.43 24.13
N HIS A 65 -18.88 -30.45 23.65
CA HIS A 65 -18.30 -29.40 24.46
C HIS A 65 -19.06 -28.08 24.30
N THR A 66 -19.28 -27.34 25.39
CA THR A 66 -19.91 -26.03 25.36
C THR A 66 -18.83 -24.94 25.44
N LEU A 67 -18.73 -24.15 24.40
CA LEU A 67 -17.87 -22.95 24.35
C LEU A 67 -18.66 -21.77 24.91
N HIS A 68 -18.23 -21.24 26.05
CA HIS A 68 -18.89 -20.10 26.68
C HIS A 68 -18.47 -18.78 26.03
N ILE A 69 -19.42 -17.85 25.89
CA ILE A 69 -19.14 -16.50 25.36
C ILE A 69 -18.59 -15.66 26.51
N HIS A 70 -17.35 -15.19 26.38
CA HIS A 70 -16.63 -14.45 27.41
C HIS A 70 -16.71 -12.92 27.29
N LYS A 71 -17.36 -12.36 26.25
CA LYS A 71 -17.57 -10.90 26.11
C LYS A 71 -19.05 -10.57 26.06
N SER A 72 -19.47 -9.59 26.82
CA SER A 72 -20.81 -9.02 26.75
C SER A 72 -20.97 -8.26 25.43
N SER A 73 -21.80 -8.76 24.55
CA SER A 73 -22.32 -7.98 23.43
C SER A 73 -23.68 -7.40 23.82
N ALA A 74 -24.14 -6.40 23.08
CA ALA A 74 -25.42 -5.76 23.33
C ALA A 74 -26.58 -6.77 23.41
N PRO A 75 -27.57 -6.58 24.33
CA PRO A 75 -28.67 -7.49 24.46
C PRO A 75 -29.51 -7.57 23.17
N ILE A 76 -29.87 -8.78 22.77
CA ILE A 76 -30.79 -9.03 21.65
C ILE A 76 -32.20 -8.81 22.14
N ARG A 77 -32.94 -7.86 21.52
CA ARG A 77 -34.34 -7.63 21.82
C ARG A 77 -35.22 -8.30 20.78
N CYS A 78 -36.09 -9.22 21.18
CA CYS A 78 -37.10 -9.88 20.38
C CYS A 78 -38.52 -9.42 20.75
N VAL A 79 -39.40 -9.24 19.81
CA VAL A 79 -40.74 -8.69 20.04
C VAL A 79 -41.82 -9.70 19.73
N ALA A 80 -42.93 -9.55 20.46
CA ALA A 80 -44.08 -10.46 20.39
C ALA A 80 -44.70 -10.68 19.01
N GLY A 81 -44.51 -9.77 18.04
CA GLY A 81 -45.01 -9.92 16.68
C GLY A 81 -44.24 -10.87 15.77
N LEU A 82 -43.11 -11.39 16.22
CA LEU A 82 -42.25 -12.31 15.47
C LEU A 82 -42.41 -13.77 15.86
N LEU A 83 -43.25 -14.05 16.86
CA LEU A 83 -43.49 -15.41 17.32
C LEU A 83 -44.25 -16.23 16.28
N GLY A 84 -43.69 -17.37 15.87
CA GLY A 84 -44.38 -18.38 15.08
C GLY A 84 -44.45 -18.13 13.56
N ARG A 85 -43.75 -17.15 13.00
CA ARG A 85 -43.64 -16.99 11.54
C ARG A 85 -42.41 -17.70 11.00
N PRO A 86 -42.54 -18.66 10.06
CA PRO A 86 -41.38 -19.19 9.32
C PRO A 86 -40.73 -18.03 8.54
N GLY A 87 -39.48 -17.73 8.80
CA GLY A 87 -38.74 -16.61 8.20
C GLY A 87 -38.67 -15.34 9.04
N ALA A 88 -39.17 -15.33 10.29
CA ALA A 88 -38.92 -14.25 11.25
C ALA A 88 -37.43 -14.23 11.59
N GLN A 89 -36.74 -13.30 11.01
CA GLN A 89 -35.30 -13.13 11.08
C GLN A 89 -34.87 -12.66 12.48
N LEU A 90 -34.10 -13.43 13.21
CA LEU A 90 -32.71 -13.57 12.88
C LEU A 90 -31.82 -12.50 13.43
N VAL A 91 -31.15 -12.92 14.43
CA VAL A 91 -29.92 -12.25 14.85
C VAL A 91 -28.77 -13.05 14.23
N GLN A 92 -28.13 -12.46 13.25
CA GLN A 92 -26.94 -13.03 12.64
C GLN A 92 -25.74 -12.77 13.56
N TRP A 93 -25.19 -13.82 14.13
CA TRP A 93 -23.98 -13.74 14.94
C TRP A 93 -22.83 -14.40 14.21
N ILE A 94 -21.76 -13.65 13.98
CA ILE A 94 -20.50 -14.24 13.53
C ILE A 94 -19.75 -14.68 14.80
N ILE A 95 -19.83 -15.97 15.12
CA ILE A 95 -19.05 -16.55 16.20
C ILE A 95 -17.76 -17.09 15.59
N GLN A 96 -16.67 -16.34 15.75
CA GLN A 96 -15.33 -16.85 15.43
C GLN A 96 -14.83 -17.68 16.62
N ALA A 97 -15.04 -18.98 16.57
CA ALA A 97 -14.48 -19.90 17.54
C ALA A 97 -13.08 -20.36 17.09
N ARG A 98 -12.05 -19.90 17.78
CA ARG A 98 -10.72 -20.49 17.66
C ARG A 98 -10.63 -21.74 18.54
N VAL A 99 -10.59 -22.90 17.93
CA VAL A 99 -10.39 -24.18 18.63
C VAL A 99 -8.88 -24.41 18.90
N ARG A 100 -8.17 -23.43 19.46
CA ARG A 100 -6.74 -23.65 19.80
C ARG A 100 -6.49 -24.04 21.26
N ASP A 101 -7.40 -23.72 22.19
CA ASP A 101 -7.23 -24.08 23.60
C ASP A 101 -8.59 -24.28 24.28
N LEU A 102 -9.18 -25.45 24.07
CA LEU A 102 -10.35 -25.90 24.83
C LEU A 102 -10.09 -25.96 26.33
N SER A 103 -8.87 -26.23 26.78
CA SER A 103 -8.49 -26.31 28.17
C SER A 103 -8.51 -24.96 28.91
N GLN A 104 -8.15 -23.86 28.26
CA GLN A 104 -8.20 -22.52 28.88
C GLN A 104 -9.60 -21.87 28.88
N ALA A 105 -10.48 -22.29 27.97
CA ALA A 105 -11.86 -21.77 27.91
C ALA A 105 -12.76 -22.33 29.02
N LEU A 106 -12.42 -23.46 29.60
CA LEU A 106 -13.19 -24.14 30.65
C LEU A 106 -12.99 -23.53 32.04
N GLU A 107 -11.94 -22.75 32.27
CA GLU A 107 -11.60 -22.22 33.60
C GLU A 107 -12.14 -20.80 33.88
N ARG A 108 -12.79 -20.13 32.93
CA ARG A 108 -13.33 -18.76 33.10
C ARG A 108 -14.85 -18.76 33.32
N PRO A 109 -15.38 -17.96 34.26
CA PRO A 109 -16.82 -17.86 34.45
C PRO A 109 -17.50 -17.33 33.18
N PRO A 110 -18.64 -17.90 32.76
CA PRO A 110 -19.32 -17.53 31.55
C PRO A 110 -19.85 -16.10 31.60
N ALA A 111 -19.46 -15.27 30.62
CA ALA A 111 -20.16 -14.03 30.39
C ALA A 111 -21.48 -14.32 29.67
N SER A 112 -22.60 -13.91 30.23
CA SER A 112 -23.92 -14.08 29.62
C SER A 112 -24.20 -12.90 28.67
N LEU A 113 -24.67 -13.22 27.45
CA LEU A 113 -25.17 -12.23 26.51
C LEU A 113 -26.65 -11.95 26.83
N ALA A 114 -26.98 -10.76 27.30
CA ALA A 114 -28.36 -10.37 27.55
C ALA A 114 -29.05 -9.96 26.23
N CYS A 115 -30.06 -10.69 25.83
CA CYS A 115 -30.89 -10.40 24.66
C CYS A 115 -32.22 -9.77 25.13
N ALA A 116 -32.43 -8.50 24.88
CA ALA A 116 -33.67 -7.82 25.22
C ALA A 116 -34.55 -7.69 23.93
N LEU A 117 -35.81 -8.07 24.06
CA LEU A 117 -36.81 -7.98 23.00
C LEU A 117 -37.50 -6.62 23.04
N GLY A 118 -37.32 -5.79 22.04
CA GLY A 118 -37.96 -4.48 21.89
C GLY A 118 -38.94 -4.45 20.68
N ALA A 119 -39.81 -3.43 20.59
CA ALA A 119 -40.73 -3.30 19.46
C ALA A 119 -39.98 -3.34 18.11
N PRO A 120 -40.44 -4.10 17.10
CA PRO A 120 -39.80 -4.10 15.81
C PRO A 120 -39.80 -2.68 15.27
N ARG A 121 -38.63 -2.15 15.00
CA ARG A 121 -38.58 -1.16 13.93
C ARG A 121 -38.89 -1.93 12.65
N ALA A 122 -39.89 -1.54 11.92
CA ALA A 122 -40.17 -2.14 10.62
C ALA A 122 -38.89 -2.11 9.80
N PRO A 123 -38.44 -3.25 9.29
CA PRO A 123 -37.14 -3.31 8.60
C PRO A 123 -37.22 -2.49 7.33
N CYS A 124 -36.28 -1.59 7.14
CA CYS A 124 -36.11 -0.93 5.84
C CYS A 124 -35.70 -1.98 4.82
N HIS A 125 -36.45 -2.16 3.75
CA HIS A 125 -36.09 -3.11 2.70
C HIS A 125 -35.06 -2.53 1.73
N ILE A 126 -33.89 -3.19 1.64
CA ILE A 126 -32.86 -2.85 0.66
C ILE A 126 -33.19 -3.56 -0.65
N ARG A 127 -33.25 -2.80 -1.74
CA ARG A 127 -33.36 -3.35 -3.09
C ARG A 127 -32.16 -2.93 -3.92
N LEU A 128 -31.40 -3.93 -4.37
CA LEU A 128 -30.26 -3.74 -5.25
C LEU A 128 -30.76 -3.66 -6.70
N PRO A 129 -30.24 -2.75 -7.53
CA PRO A 129 -30.66 -2.62 -8.94
C PRO A 129 -30.11 -3.73 -9.81
N THR A 130 -28.99 -4.34 -9.40
CA THR A 130 -28.32 -5.42 -10.14
C THR A 130 -28.03 -6.60 -9.23
N SER A 131 -27.92 -7.79 -9.82
CA SER A 131 -27.51 -9.00 -9.11
C SER A 131 -25.99 -9.11 -8.92
N VAL A 132 -25.22 -8.42 -9.77
CA VAL A 132 -23.75 -8.39 -9.75
C VAL A 132 -23.26 -7.12 -10.40
N VAL A 133 -22.17 -6.54 -9.89
CA VAL A 133 -21.46 -5.41 -10.50
C VAL A 133 -20.23 -5.95 -11.20
N LEU A 134 -20.12 -5.65 -12.50
CA LEU A 134 -19.01 -6.05 -13.35
C LEU A 134 -18.07 -4.86 -13.49
N LEU A 135 -16.83 -5.00 -13.04
CA LEU A 135 -15.82 -3.93 -13.07
C LEU A 135 -14.49 -4.47 -13.58
N MET A 136 -13.69 -3.59 -14.12
CA MET A 136 -12.27 -3.83 -14.27
C MET A 136 -11.51 -3.31 -13.04
N ASP A 137 -10.38 -3.93 -12.74
CA ASP A 137 -9.50 -3.50 -11.63
C ASP A 137 -9.09 -2.03 -11.82
N GLY A 138 -9.28 -1.22 -10.77
CA GLY A 138 -9.08 0.23 -10.79
C GLY A 138 -10.24 1.06 -11.34
N ALA A 139 -11.25 0.46 -12.00
CA ALA A 139 -12.46 1.16 -12.43
C ALA A 139 -13.40 1.47 -11.26
N SER A 140 -14.29 2.43 -11.46
CA SER A 140 -15.31 2.80 -10.46
C SER A 140 -16.68 2.86 -11.09
N GLU A 141 -17.70 2.49 -10.31
CA GLU A 141 -19.10 2.55 -10.72
C GLU A 141 -20.00 3.08 -9.58
N HIS A 142 -21.07 3.74 -9.95
CA HIS A 142 -22.10 4.22 -9.04
C HIS A 142 -23.32 3.31 -9.09
N VAL A 143 -23.63 2.67 -7.97
CA VAL A 143 -24.79 1.79 -7.83
C VAL A 143 -25.84 2.47 -6.96
N ARG A 144 -26.98 2.81 -7.52
CA ARG A 144 -28.09 3.40 -6.78
C ARG A 144 -28.90 2.33 -6.08
N VAL A 145 -28.92 2.36 -4.76
CA VAL A 145 -29.62 1.39 -3.91
C VAL A 145 -30.95 2.00 -3.45
N ALA A 146 -32.04 1.26 -3.59
CA ALA A 146 -33.35 1.68 -3.12
C ALA A 146 -33.61 1.18 -1.69
N LEU A 147 -34.05 2.09 -0.82
CA LEU A 147 -34.40 1.87 0.57
C LEU A 147 -35.88 2.08 0.74
N HIS A 148 -36.65 1.01 0.93
CA HIS A 148 -38.10 1.08 1.06
C HIS A 148 -38.54 0.95 2.51
N ASN A 149 -39.36 1.90 2.96
CA ASN A 149 -39.97 1.88 4.29
C ASN A 149 -41.35 1.25 4.20
N PRO A 150 -41.60 0.04 4.72
CA PRO A 150 -42.89 -0.59 4.71
C PRO A 150 -43.81 -0.17 5.88
N SER A 151 -43.34 0.73 6.75
CA SER A 151 -44.09 1.14 7.95
C SER A 151 -44.93 2.39 7.74
N ASP A 152 -45.89 2.60 8.66
CA ASP A 152 -46.75 3.78 8.70
C ASP A 152 -46.07 5.03 9.31
N ALA A 153 -44.83 4.89 9.79
CA ALA A 153 -44.07 5.98 10.38
C ALA A 153 -42.78 6.28 9.58
N PRO A 154 -42.32 7.54 9.55
CA PRO A 154 -41.07 7.87 8.92
C PRO A 154 -39.90 7.20 9.69
N ILE A 155 -38.93 6.71 8.95
CA ILE A 155 -37.73 6.08 9.54
C ILE A 155 -36.48 6.83 9.09
N ASP A 156 -35.50 6.92 9.99
CA ASP A 156 -34.18 7.45 9.71
C ASP A 156 -33.19 6.27 9.72
N VAL A 157 -32.62 5.97 8.56
CA VAL A 157 -31.85 4.76 8.28
C VAL A 157 -30.37 5.12 8.21
N PRO A 158 -29.55 4.69 9.17
CA PRO A 158 -28.10 4.79 9.01
C PRO A 158 -27.64 3.81 7.94
N CYS A 159 -26.81 4.28 7.04
CA CYS A 159 -26.25 3.50 5.93
C CYS A 159 -24.73 3.42 6.07
N SER A 160 -24.18 2.23 6.01
CA SER A 160 -22.75 1.99 5.95
C SER A 160 -22.42 0.84 5.01
N VAL A 161 -21.17 0.76 4.60
CA VAL A 161 -20.66 -0.32 3.76
C VAL A 161 -19.51 -1.02 4.45
N ASP A 162 -19.41 -2.32 4.20
CA ASP A 162 -18.27 -3.16 4.53
C ASP A 162 -17.75 -3.73 3.20
N ASP A 163 -16.51 -3.47 2.89
CA ASP A 163 -15.93 -3.67 1.57
C ASP A 163 -15.25 -5.05 1.39
N GLY A 164 -15.47 -5.96 2.28
CA GLY A 164 -14.98 -7.33 2.11
C GLY A 164 -13.48 -7.50 1.94
N GLN A 165 -12.69 -6.45 2.22
CA GLN A 165 -11.23 -6.58 2.21
C GLN A 165 -10.81 -7.64 3.22
N PRO A 166 -9.98 -8.62 2.81
CA PRO A 166 -9.49 -9.59 3.76
C PRO A 166 -8.67 -8.87 4.84
N PRO A 167 -8.90 -9.18 6.13
CA PRO A 167 -8.09 -8.59 7.19
C PRO A 167 -6.62 -8.99 6.99
N PRO A 168 -5.68 -8.14 7.36
CA PRO A 168 -4.26 -8.44 7.26
C PRO A 168 -3.93 -9.70 8.08
N HIS A 169 -2.97 -10.47 7.63
CA HIS A 169 -2.52 -11.64 8.35
C HIS A 169 -2.07 -11.28 9.77
N ARG A 170 -2.27 -12.20 10.74
CA ARG A 170 -1.90 -11.95 12.15
C ARG A 170 -0.41 -11.64 12.34
N GLU A 171 0.43 -12.12 11.43
CA GLU A 171 1.88 -11.96 11.42
C GLU A 171 2.34 -10.94 10.37
N ALA A 172 1.40 -10.07 9.90
CA ALA A 172 1.71 -9.05 8.92
C ALA A 172 2.79 -8.09 9.44
N SER A 173 3.69 -7.70 8.55
CA SER A 173 4.71 -6.69 8.82
C SER A 173 4.09 -5.31 9.03
N GLU A 174 4.85 -4.38 9.61
CA GLU A 174 4.40 -2.99 9.77
C GLU A 174 4.02 -2.34 8.42
N ILE A 175 4.75 -2.67 7.36
CA ILE A 175 4.47 -2.18 6.00
C ILE A 175 3.15 -2.74 5.48
N GLU A 176 2.89 -4.04 5.64
CA GLU A 176 1.63 -4.66 5.18
C GLU A 176 0.43 -4.11 5.94
N LEU A 177 0.57 -3.85 7.24
CA LEU A 177 -0.48 -3.21 8.04
C LEU A 177 -0.74 -1.79 7.59
N TYR A 178 0.32 -1.02 7.29
CA TYR A 178 0.19 0.32 6.75
C TYR A 178 -0.52 0.30 5.39
N GLU A 179 -0.12 -0.59 4.48
CA GLU A 179 -0.77 -0.71 3.16
C GLU A 179 -2.27 -1.01 3.30
N HIS A 180 -2.63 -1.94 4.18
CA HIS A 180 -4.02 -2.27 4.42
C HIS A 180 -4.82 -1.07 4.93
N GLU A 181 -4.30 -0.34 5.92
CA GLU A 181 -4.94 0.86 6.46
C GLU A 181 -5.01 1.99 5.43
N TRP A 182 -3.93 2.18 4.66
CA TRP A 182 -3.86 3.22 3.62
C TRP A 182 -4.90 2.96 2.52
N LEU A 183 -5.02 1.73 2.06
CA LEU A 183 -6.01 1.34 1.06
C LEU A 183 -7.44 1.52 1.57
N ALA A 184 -7.71 1.18 2.83
CA ALA A 184 -9.01 1.37 3.43
C ALA A 184 -9.42 2.85 3.56
N LEU A 185 -8.45 3.76 3.79
CA LEU A 185 -8.71 5.19 3.96
C LEU A 185 -8.74 5.96 2.64
N HIS A 186 -7.83 5.67 1.72
CA HIS A 186 -7.63 6.46 0.50
C HIS A 186 -8.25 5.83 -0.73
N GLU A 187 -8.37 4.50 -0.74
CA GLU A 187 -8.90 3.74 -1.86
C GLU A 187 -9.89 2.66 -1.37
N PRO A 188 -10.93 3.00 -0.60
CA PRO A 188 -11.92 2.00 -0.17
C PRO A 188 -12.58 1.38 -1.39
N VAL A 189 -12.88 0.09 -1.30
CA VAL A 189 -13.60 -0.63 -2.37
C VAL A 189 -15.02 -0.11 -2.52
N ALA A 190 -15.63 0.34 -1.42
CA ALA A 190 -16.94 0.94 -1.49
C ALA A 190 -17.12 2.10 -0.51
N THR A 191 -17.88 3.09 -0.95
CA THR A 191 -18.39 4.18 -0.10
C THR A 191 -19.88 4.38 -0.35
N ILE A 192 -20.64 4.88 0.64
CA ILE A 192 -22.07 5.14 0.51
C ILE A 192 -22.40 6.57 0.87
N HIS A 193 -23.23 7.20 0.06
CA HIS A 193 -23.73 8.56 0.27
C HIS A 193 -25.24 8.65 -0.03
N PRO A 194 -26.01 9.30 0.84
CA PRO A 194 -25.64 9.79 2.17
C PRO A 194 -25.50 8.65 3.18
N THR A 195 -24.74 8.86 4.27
CA THR A 195 -24.58 7.89 5.35
C THR A 195 -25.82 7.74 6.24
N ARG A 196 -26.83 8.58 6.03
CA ARG A 196 -28.12 8.53 6.71
C ARG A 196 -29.23 9.00 5.78
N VAL A 197 -30.29 8.19 5.65
CA VAL A 197 -31.41 8.43 4.74
C VAL A 197 -32.71 8.45 5.52
N SER A 198 -33.47 9.56 5.41
CA SER A 198 -34.82 9.64 5.96
C SER A 198 -35.81 9.13 4.91
N VAL A 199 -36.63 8.15 5.29
CA VAL A 199 -37.59 7.51 4.41
C VAL A 199 -39.00 7.69 4.97
N ALA A 200 -39.85 8.40 4.22
CA ALA A 200 -41.25 8.61 4.60
C ALA A 200 -42.04 7.28 4.66
N PRO A 201 -43.19 7.23 5.32
CA PRO A 201 -44.06 6.05 5.37
C PRO A 201 -44.39 5.54 3.95
N HIS A 202 -44.27 4.23 3.74
CA HIS A 202 -44.56 3.53 2.47
C HIS A 202 -43.81 4.06 1.24
N ALA A 203 -42.77 4.91 1.47
CA ALA A 203 -41.97 5.51 0.41
C ALA A 203 -40.68 4.76 0.17
N THR A 204 -40.04 5.12 -0.94
CA THR A 204 -38.70 4.66 -1.30
C THR A 204 -37.78 5.86 -1.39
N ALA A 205 -36.66 5.79 -0.72
CA ALA A 205 -35.56 6.73 -0.88
C ALA A 205 -34.32 6.00 -1.46
N TYR A 206 -33.30 6.74 -1.82
CA TYR A 206 -32.14 6.18 -2.49
C TYR A 206 -30.86 6.58 -1.78
N ALA A 207 -29.90 5.66 -1.80
CA ALA A 207 -28.50 5.92 -1.45
C ALA A 207 -27.63 5.52 -2.64
N ASP A 208 -26.61 6.29 -2.92
CA ASP A 208 -25.65 6.00 -3.97
C ASP A 208 -24.42 5.32 -3.36
N VAL A 209 -24.11 4.13 -3.84
CA VAL A 209 -22.94 3.36 -3.47
C VAL A 209 -21.92 3.52 -4.58
N HIS A 210 -20.79 4.11 -4.26
CA HIS A 210 -19.64 4.16 -5.15
C HIS A 210 -18.79 2.92 -4.92
N VAL A 211 -18.62 2.10 -5.95
CA VAL A 211 -17.87 0.84 -5.90
C VAL A 211 -16.65 0.97 -6.79
N ARG A 212 -15.49 0.57 -6.28
CA ARG A 212 -14.21 0.51 -7.00
C ARG A 212 -13.79 -0.94 -7.20
N GLY A 213 -13.46 -1.31 -8.43
CA GLY A 213 -12.91 -2.62 -8.75
C GLY A 213 -11.54 -2.81 -8.11
N ARG A 214 -11.42 -3.86 -7.29
CA ARG A 214 -10.14 -4.32 -6.74
C ARG A 214 -10.06 -5.82 -6.85
N THR A 215 -9.04 -6.31 -7.54
CA THR A 215 -8.80 -7.75 -7.67
C THR A 215 -8.71 -8.42 -6.29
N GLY A 216 -9.48 -9.49 -6.08
CA GLY A 216 -9.60 -10.19 -4.80
C GLY A 216 -10.72 -9.70 -3.88
N CYS A 217 -11.50 -8.70 -4.27
CA CYS A 217 -12.73 -8.29 -3.59
C CYS A 217 -13.94 -8.76 -4.38
N ASP A 218 -14.67 -9.73 -3.84
CA ASP A 218 -15.78 -10.40 -4.54
C ASP A 218 -17.16 -9.90 -4.11
N TRP A 219 -17.23 -9.02 -3.11
CA TRP A 219 -18.49 -8.52 -2.58
C TRP A 219 -18.32 -7.22 -1.79
N VAL A 220 -19.42 -6.47 -1.70
CA VAL A 220 -19.64 -5.35 -0.78
C VAL A 220 -20.89 -5.61 0.02
N ARG A 221 -20.86 -5.42 1.34
CA ARG A 221 -22.03 -5.49 2.21
C ARG A 221 -22.54 -4.10 2.56
N LEU A 222 -23.82 -3.93 2.35
CA LEU A 222 -24.56 -2.72 2.69
C LEU A 222 -25.30 -2.96 3.98
N HIS A 223 -25.06 -2.12 4.98
CA HIS A 223 -25.73 -2.17 6.27
C HIS A 223 -26.68 -1.02 6.43
N THR A 224 -27.93 -1.31 6.78
CA THR A 224 -28.98 -0.30 7.05
C THR A 224 -29.59 -0.56 8.40
N GLY A 225 -28.86 -0.28 9.46
CA GLY A 225 -29.32 -0.47 10.83
C GLY A 225 -29.70 -1.91 11.19
N SER A 226 -30.78 -2.44 10.60
CA SER A 226 -31.29 -3.79 10.88
C SER A 226 -31.12 -4.79 9.75
N GLN A 227 -30.76 -4.36 8.55
CA GLN A 227 -30.61 -5.24 7.38
C GLN A 227 -29.22 -5.15 6.78
N VAL A 228 -28.81 -6.27 6.19
CA VAL A 228 -27.57 -6.40 5.43
C VAL A 228 -27.94 -6.93 4.04
N ALA A 229 -27.50 -6.24 3.02
CA ALA A 229 -27.57 -6.72 1.65
C ALA A 229 -26.15 -6.90 1.10
N THR A 230 -25.92 -8.00 0.41
CA THR A 230 -24.62 -8.26 -0.24
C THR A 230 -24.75 -7.95 -1.72
N LEU A 231 -23.86 -7.08 -2.20
CA LEU A 231 -23.69 -6.76 -3.61
C LEU A 231 -22.47 -7.55 -4.12
N PRO A 232 -22.67 -8.59 -4.92
CA PRO A 232 -21.56 -9.34 -5.51
C PRO A 232 -20.81 -8.47 -6.51
N LEU A 233 -19.47 -8.60 -6.50
CA LEU A 233 -18.58 -7.97 -7.45
C LEU A 233 -17.93 -9.05 -8.33
N CYS A 234 -17.79 -8.74 -9.61
CA CYS A 234 -16.94 -9.50 -10.52
C CYS A 234 -15.90 -8.54 -11.10
N VAL A 235 -14.67 -8.66 -10.63
CA VAL A 235 -13.60 -7.75 -11.01
C VAL A 235 -12.66 -8.44 -11.99
N GLU A 236 -12.65 -7.96 -13.24
CA GLU A 236 -11.71 -8.41 -14.26
C GLU A 236 -10.37 -7.68 -14.06
N PRO A 237 -9.23 -8.41 -14.06
CA PRO A 237 -7.92 -7.78 -14.00
C PRO A 237 -7.69 -6.85 -15.21
N SER A 238 -7.05 -5.69 -14.99
CA SER A 238 -6.78 -4.69 -16.03
C SER A 238 -5.31 -4.66 -16.44
N VAL A 239 -4.48 -3.93 -15.71
CA VAL A 239 -3.05 -3.74 -15.98
C VAL A 239 -2.22 -4.27 -14.83
N MET A 240 -1.37 -5.24 -15.12
CA MET A 240 -0.38 -5.73 -14.17
C MET A 240 0.94 -4.98 -14.36
N THR A 241 1.52 -4.51 -13.26
CA THR A 241 2.79 -3.78 -13.25
C THR A 241 3.91 -4.65 -12.65
N SER A 242 5.13 -4.56 -13.21
CA SER A 242 6.29 -5.32 -12.74
C SER A 242 7.61 -4.68 -13.17
N ASP A 243 8.74 -5.17 -12.64
CA ASP A 243 10.10 -4.86 -13.06
C ASP A 243 10.38 -3.34 -13.05
N LEU A 244 10.26 -2.72 -11.88
CA LEU A 244 10.70 -1.34 -11.68
C LEU A 244 12.21 -1.24 -11.90
N ARG A 245 12.64 -0.32 -12.77
CA ARG A 245 14.04 0.02 -13.00
C ARG A 245 14.27 1.51 -12.89
N VAL A 246 15.42 1.85 -12.38
CA VAL A 246 15.89 3.22 -12.23
C VAL A 246 17.34 3.27 -12.70
N GLU A 247 17.63 4.16 -13.64
CA GLU A 247 18.93 4.29 -14.25
C GLU A 247 19.33 5.77 -14.33
N ARG A 248 20.59 6.10 -14.08
CA ARG A 248 21.09 7.46 -14.35
C ARG A 248 21.17 7.70 -15.83
N ILE A 249 20.79 8.88 -16.27
CA ILE A 249 20.91 9.33 -17.65
C ILE A 249 21.69 10.63 -17.74
N SER A 250 22.40 10.84 -18.83
CA SER A 250 23.07 12.10 -19.10
C SER A 250 22.06 13.20 -19.42
N ASP A 251 22.46 14.47 -19.18
CA ASP A 251 21.63 15.64 -19.51
C ASP A 251 21.21 15.64 -20.99
N ALA A 252 22.12 15.28 -21.89
CA ALA A 252 21.80 15.18 -23.31
C ALA A 252 20.77 14.10 -23.62
N SER A 253 20.77 12.99 -22.86
CA SER A 253 19.76 11.92 -23.00
C SER A 253 18.43 12.37 -22.38
N ALA A 254 18.46 13.05 -21.24
CA ALA A 254 17.28 13.64 -20.63
C ALA A 254 16.60 14.63 -21.57
N GLN A 255 17.34 15.59 -22.14
CA GLN A 255 16.81 16.57 -23.10
C GLN A 255 16.15 15.91 -24.30
N ARG A 256 16.79 14.86 -24.89
CA ARG A 256 16.21 14.10 -25.99
C ARG A 256 14.88 13.40 -25.61
N LEU A 257 14.82 12.82 -24.41
CA LEU A 257 13.62 12.17 -23.91
C LEU A 257 12.49 13.18 -23.65
N PHE A 258 12.77 14.33 -23.01
CA PHE A 258 11.78 15.37 -22.82
C PHE A 258 11.24 15.91 -24.16
N ALA A 259 12.13 16.14 -25.13
CA ALA A 259 11.71 16.55 -26.48
C ALA A 259 10.85 15.48 -27.17
N ALA A 260 11.22 14.19 -27.09
CA ALA A 260 10.44 13.09 -27.65
C ALA A 260 9.06 12.93 -27.01
N LEU A 261 8.94 13.27 -25.72
CA LEU A 261 7.69 13.27 -24.95
C LEU A 261 6.91 14.59 -25.08
N GLN A 262 7.39 15.54 -25.89
CA GLN A 262 6.78 16.87 -26.08
C GLN A 262 6.61 17.63 -24.77
N ALA A 263 7.49 17.38 -23.80
CA ALA A 263 7.48 18.01 -22.50
C ALA A 263 8.37 19.26 -22.47
N PRO A 264 8.16 20.21 -21.54
CA PRO A 264 9.01 21.37 -21.36
C PRO A 264 10.48 20.98 -21.20
N ALA A 265 11.39 21.77 -21.75
CA ALA A 265 12.82 21.53 -21.62
C ALA A 265 13.22 21.44 -20.14
N PRO A 266 13.95 20.40 -19.74
CA PRO A 266 14.36 20.22 -18.36
C PRO A 266 15.38 21.30 -17.96
N GLN A 267 15.42 21.65 -16.67
CA GLN A 267 16.52 22.44 -16.13
C GLN A 267 17.80 21.60 -16.10
N PRO A 268 18.99 22.22 -16.25
CA PRO A 268 20.25 21.50 -16.08
C PRO A 268 20.31 20.83 -14.71
N GLY A 269 20.66 19.55 -14.67
CA GLY A 269 20.75 18.79 -13.41
C GLY A 269 20.78 17.28 -13.62
N PRO A 270 21.03 16.52 -12.56
CA PRO A 270 21.00 15.08 -12.64
C PRO A 270 19.59 14.57 -12.93
N TYR A 271 19.48 13.63 -13.86
CA TYR A 271 18.23 12.94 -14.20
C TYR A 271 18.36 11.44 -14.05
N VAL A 272 17.25 10.81 -13.71
CA VAL A 272 17.10 9.37 -13.75
C VAL A 272 15.97 8.98 -14.70
N LEU A 273 16.15 7.86 -15.38
CA LEU A 273 15.11 7.19 -16.15
C LEU A 273 14.41 6.19 -15.23
N VAL A 274 13.16 6.45 -14.91
CA VAL A 274 12.32 5.52 -14.19
C VAL A 274 11.51 4.73 -15.19
N SER A 275 11.44 3.42 -15.06
CA SER A 275 10.67 2.59 -15.96
C SER A 275 10.12 1.33 -15.28
N PHE A 276 8.99 0.84 -15.77
CA PHE A 276 8.40 -0.43 -15.37
C PHE A 276 7.69 -1.11 -16.54
N HIS A 277 7.43 -2.41 -16.42
CA HIS A 277 6.59 -3.14 -17.35
C HIS A 277 5.12 -2.99 -16.98
N ALA A 278 4.29 -2.55 -17.94
CA ALA A 278 2.84 -2.61 -17.90
C ALA A 278 2.36 -3.69 -18.84
N ARG A 279 1.62 -4.68 -18.35
CA ARG A 279 1.01 -5.74 -19.13
C ARG A 279 -0.50 -5.63 -19.05
N ASN A 280 -1.15 -5.59 -20.20
CA ASN A 280 -2.59 -5.70 -20.29
C ASN A 280 -2.99 -7.16 -20.08
N VAL A 281 -3.68 -7.45 -18.98
CA VAL A 281 -4.18 -8.79 -18.66
C VAL A 281 -5.68 -8.92 -18.87
N SER A 282 -6.35 -7.84 -19.32
CA SER A 282 -7.76 -7.85 -19.67
C SER A 282 -8.02 -8.44 -21.04
N THR A 283 -9.28 -8.70 -21.35
CA THR A 283 -9.73 -9.22 -22.64
C THR A 283 -9.80 -8.15 -23.73
N SER A 284 -9.79 -6.85 -23.36
CA SER A 284 -9.93 -5.71 -24.26
C SER A 284 -8.60 -4.95 -24.43
N SER A 285 -8.47 -4.19 -25.52
CA SER A 285 -7.33 -3.28 -25.69
C SER A 285 -7.43 -2.11 -24.72
N LEU A 286 -6.34 -1.79 -24.03
CA LEU A 286 -6.25 -0.69 -23.07
C LEU A 286 -5.26 0.37 -23.54
N ARG A 287 -5.64 1.62 -23.39
CA ARG A 287 -4.73 2.77 -23.51
C ARG A 287 -4.26 3.14 -22.09
N VAL A 288 -2.98 2.89 -21.81
CA VAL A 288 -2.34 3.20 -20.54
C VAL A 288 -1.66 4.56 -20.63
N CYS A 289 -1.96 5.43 -19.70
CA CYS A 289 -1.43 6.78 -19.57
C CYS A 289 -0.68 6.93 -18.25
N ILE A 290 0.55 7.43 -18.30
CA ILE A 290 1.36 7.84 -17.15
C ILE A 290 1.47 9.36 -17.18
N ASP A 291 1.16 10.00 -16.06
CA ASP A 291 1.41 11.42 -15.81
C ASP A 291 2.40 11.54 -14.65
N ALA A 292 3.59 11.96 -14.97
CA ALA A 292 4.74 12.12 -14.06
C ALA A 292 5.44 13.47 -14.27
N GLY A 293 4.67 14.54 -14.56
CA GLY A 293 5.18 15.81 -15.08
C GLY A 293 5.52 15.75 -16.56
N VAL A 294 5.56 14.56 -17.12
CA VAL A 294 5.54 14.26 -18.56
C VAL A 294 4.43 13.26 -18.81
N ARG A 295 3.73 13.41 -19.93
CA ARG A 295 2.63 12.52 -20.30
C ARG A 295 3.10 11.45 -21.28
N LEU A 296 2.95 10.18 -20.91
CA LEU A 296 3.28 9.02 -21.70
C LEU A 296 2.02 8.19 -21.93
N GLU A 297 1.68 7.92 -23.19
CA GLU A 297 0.54 7.07 -23.56
C GLU A 297 0.99 5.89 -24.39
N ARG A 298 0.42 4.72 -24.12
CA ARG A 298 0.61 3.50 -24.91
C ARG A 298 -0.70 2.72 -25.01
N THR A 299 -1.01 2.28 -26.21
CA THR A 299 -2.11 1.33 -26.41
C THR A 299 -1.53 -0.09 -26.34
N LEU A 300 -2.12 -0.89 -25.45
CA LEU A 300 -1.74 -2.27 -25.20
C LEU A 300 -2.90 -3.19 -25.60
N PRO A 301 -2.82 -3.93 -26.69
CA PRO A 301 -3.72 -5.03 -26.98
C PRO A 301 -3.79 -6.04 -25.83
N SER A 302 -4.87 -6.86 -25.79
CA SER A 302 -5.00 -7.92 -24.80
C SER A 302 -3.79 -8.85 -24.76
N GLY A 303 -3.24 -9.10 -23.58
CA GLY A 303 -2.08 -9.97 -23.35
C GLY A 303 -0.73 -9.32 -23.64
N GLU A 304 -0.69 -8.17 -24.30
CA GLU A 304 0.56 -7.46 -24.62
C GLU A 304 1.13 -6.68 -23.45
N SER A 305 2.44 -6.44 -23.51
CA SER A 305 3.17 -5.66 -22.52
C SER A 305 4.05 -4.61 -23.16
N ALA A 306 4.23 -3.49 -22.49
CA ALA A 306 5.19 -2.47 -22.88
C ALA A 306 5.96 -1.96 -21.66
N ARG A 307 7.19 -1.53 -21.89
CA ARG A 307 7.95 -0.78 -20.91
C ARG A 307 7.53 0.68 -20.98
N MET A 308 7.03 1.16 -19.87
CA MET A 308 6.71 2.59 -19.64
C MET A 308 7.95 3.22 -19.03
N ALA A 309 8.47 4.30 -19.64
CA ALA A 309 9.71 4.92 -19.21
C ALA A 309 9.64 6.44 -19.33
N TRP A 310 10.05 7.17 -18.28
CA TRP A 310 10.08 8.63 -18.25
C TRP A 310 11.29 9.16 -17.49
N PRO A 311 11.86 10.28 -17.92
CA PRO A 311 12.91 10.96 -17.19
C PRO A 311 12.32 11.75 -16.02
N MET A 312 13.01 11.74 -14.86
CA MET A 312 12.66 12.60 -13.74
C MET A 312 13.90 13.10 -13.01
N ALA A 313 13.80 14.24 -12.37
CA ALA A 313 14.82 14.70 -11.42
C ALA A 313 14.75 13.88 -10.14
N PRO A 314 15.89 13.53 -9.51
CA PRO A 314 15.90 12.90 -8.21
C PRO A 314 15.11 13.70 -7.18
N MET A 315 14.52 13.00 -6.23
CA MET A 315 13.66 13.58 -5.20
C MET A 315 14.49 14.19 -4.08
N THR A 316 14.09 15.36 -3.58
CA THR A 316 14.72 15.99 -2.43
C THR A 316 14.15 15.39 -1.14
N LEU A 317 14.81 14.37 -0.61
CA LEU A 317 14.49 13.74 0.67
C LEU A 317 15.70 13.82 1.58
N THR A 318 15.50 14.29 2.80
CA THR A 318 16.57 14.34 3.80
C THR A 318 16.79 12.96 4.41
N HIS A 319 17.94 12.75 5.03
CA HIS A 319 18.20 11.51 5.79
C HIS A 319 17.15 11.29 6.89
N ALA A 320 16.70 12.35 7.56
CA ALA A 320 15.64 12.28 8.57
C ALA A 320 14.29 11.85 7.96
N ASP A 321 13.97 12.30 6.74
CA ASP A 321 12.75 11.87 6.04
C ASP A 321 12.78 10.38 5.71
N LEU A 322 13.95 9.87 5.31
CA LEU A 322 14.13 8.46 4.94
C LEU A 322 14.06 7.52 6.15
N LEU A 323 14.49 7.96 7.33
CA LEU A 323 14.56 7.12 8.53
C LEU A 323 13.40 7.33 9.51
N ARG A 324 12.48 8.22 9.21
CA ARG A 324 11.32 8.45 10.10
C ARG A 324 10.50 7.14 10.25
N PRO A 325 9.89 6.90 11.41
CA PRO A 325 9.03 5.74 11.61
C PRO A 325 7.87 5.75 10.60
N ILE A 326 7.44 4.56 10.17
CA ILE A 326 6.24 4.41 9.35
C ILE A 326 5.05 4.64 10.28
N PRO A 327 4.15 5.62 10.02
CA PRO A 327 3.06 5.94 10.92
C PRO A 327 2.00 4.84 10.91
N ALA A 328 1.39 4.60 12.06
CA ALA A 328 0.11 3.91 12.13
C ALA A 328 -0.99 4.90 11.69
N LEU A 329 -1.88 4.48 10.81
CA LEU A 329 -3.00 5.30 10.33
C LEU A 329 -4.20 5.24 11.29
N CYS A 330 -4.31 4.17 12.09
CA CYS A 330 -5.29 4.02 13.14
C CYS A 330 -4.63 3.51 14.44
N GLU A 331 -5.33 3.65 15.57
CA GLU A 331 -4.88 3.08 16.85
C GLU A 331 -4.90 1.55 16.78
N ARG A 332 -3.73 0.94 16.81
CA ARG A 332 -3.55 -0.51 16.80
C ARG A 332 -3.51 -1.04 18.22
N GLN A 333 -4.62 -1.58 18.71
CA GLN A 333 -4.70 -2.12 20.06
C GLN A 333 -3.83 -3.38 20.31
N TYR A 334 -3.39 -4.10 19.26
CA TYR A 334 -2.85 -5.46 19.38
C TYR A 334 -1.55 -5.74 18.63
N VAL A 335 -1.01 -4.79 17.91
CA VAL A 335 0.22 -5.01 17.15
C VAL A 335 1.37 -4.28 17.81
N VAL A 336 2.09 -4.99 18.65
CA VAL A 336 3.44 -4.59 19.06
C VAL A 336 4.36 -5.09 17.94
N PRO A 337 5.04 -4.24 17.19
CA PRO A 337 5.98 -4.67 16.20
C PRO A 337 7.05 -5.54 16.88
N LYS A 338 7.13 -6.81 16.49
CA LYS A 338 8.12 -7.75 17.03
C LYS A 338 9.52 -7.51 16.48
N THR A 339 9.61 -6.81 15.37
CA THR A 339 10.87 -6.50 14.68
C THR A 339 10.89 -5.03 14.28
N THR A 340 11.95 -4.33 14.68
CA THR A 340 12.23 -3.00 14.14
C THR A 340 12.62 -3.13 12.69
N LEU A 341 11.93 -2.41 11.82
CA LEU A 341 12.31 -2.33 10.40
C LEU A 341 13.74 -1.79 10.27
N SER A 342 14.48 -2.37 9.35
CA SER A 342 15.82 -1.88 9.01
C SER A 342 15.73 -0.47 8.40
N ASP A 343 16.80 0.31 8.53
CA ASP A 343 16.85 1.65 7.94
C ASP A 343 16.74 1.60 6.42
N ALA A 344 17.25 0.55 5.78
CA ALA A 344 17.06 0.30 4.35
C ALA A 344 15.57 0.12 3.99
N ALA A 345 14.83 -0.69 4.74
CA ALA A 345 13.40 -0.89 4.51
C ALA A 345 12.57 0.39 4.70
N LYS A 346 12.92 1.22 5.71
CA LYS A 346 12.28 2.54 5.89
C LYS A 346 12.59 3.46 4.72
N ALA A 347 13.84 3.52 4.27
CA ALA A 347 14.24 4.34 3.13
C ALA A 347 13.52 3.92 1.85
N GLN A 348 13.44 2.62 1.55
CA GLN A 348 12.66 2.09 0.43
C GLN A 348 11.20 2.50 0.51
N PHE A 349 10.58 2.38 1.70
CA PHE A 349 9.19 2.77 1.93
C PHE A 349 8.97 4.25 1.61
N TRP A 350 9.76 5.15 2.19
CA TRP A 350 9.57 6.60 2.01
C TRP A 350 9.91 7.07 0.59
N VAL A 351 10.90 6.46 -0.06
CA VAL A 351 11.20 6.70 -1.48
C VAL A 351 10.04 6.25 -2.35
N ARG A 352 9.43 5.10 -2.06
CA ARG A 352 8.24 4.63 -2.78
C ARG A 352 7.07 5.61 -2.62
N GLU A 353 6.75 6.02 -1.38
CA GLU A 353 5.68 6.98 -1.11
C GLU A 353 5.90 8.29 -1.87
N ALA A 354 7.11 8.85 -1.81
CA ALA A 354 7.44 10.09 -2.51
C ALA A 354 7.40 9.95 -4.04
N LEU A 355 7.79 8.79 -4.58
CA LEU A 355 7.75 8.50 -6.01
C LEU A 355 6.30 8.45 -6.52
N TRP A 356 5.46 7.65 -5.87
CA TRP A 356 4.08 7.45 -6.35
C TRP A 356 3.13 8.61 -6.03
N GLN A 357 3.50 9.54 -5.16
CA GLN A 357 2.82 10.82 -5.03
C GLN A 357 3.01 11.75 -6.25
N ARG A 358 4.07 11.53 -7.03
CA ARG A 358 4.41 12.34 -8.22
C ARG A 358 3.94 11.72 -9.53
N VAL A 359 3.46 10.49 -9.49
CA VAL A 359 3.12 9.72 -10.69
C VAL A 359 1.68 9.25 -10.60
N ARG A 360 0.90 9.62 -11.59
CA ARG A 360 -0.45 9.07 -11.77
C ARG A 360 -0.46 8.16 -12.98
N ALA A 361 -0.98 6.96 -12.81
CA ALA A 361 -1.14 6.00 -13.89
C ALA A 361 -2.61 5.63 -14.05
N THR A 362 -3.14 5.72 -15.27
CA THR A 362 -4.53 5.40 -15.60
C THR A 362 -4.60 4.54 -16.84
N TRP A 363 -5.70 3.84 -16.98
CA TRP A 363 -6.02 3.12 -18.20
C TRP A 363 -7.43 3.52 -18.71
N THR A 364 -7.62 3.42 -20.04
CA THR A 364 -8.93 3.64 -20.69
C THR A 364 -9.15 2.58 -21.76
N THR A 365 -10.41 2.16 -21.94
CA THR A 365 -10.84 1.28 -23.03
C THR A 365 -11.33 2.10 -24.22
N SER A 366 -11.55 1.46 -25.36
CA SER A 366 -12.23 2.08 -26.52
C SER A 366 -13.69 2.44 -26.24
N ALA A 367 -14.32 1.83 -25.24
CA ALA A 367 -15.68 2.12 -24.79
C ALA A 367 -15.75 3.20 -23.69
N GLU A 368 -14.68 3.98 -23.52
CA GLU A 368 -14.53 5.07 -22.54
C GLU A 368 -14.53 4.62 -21.06
N ALA A 369 -14.59 3.33 -20.78
CA ALA A 369 -14.32 2.86 -19.42
C ALA A 369 -12.89 3.21 -19.03
N HIS A 370 -12.69 3.67 -17.81
CA HIS A 370 -11.40 4.12 -17.31
C HIS A 370 -11.17 3.67 -15.85
N GLY A 371 -9.91 3.64 -15.47
CA GLY A 371 -9.52 3.29 -14.10
C GLY A 371 -8.07 3.65 -13.80
N ASP A 372 -7.70 3.47 -12.54
CA ASP A 372 -6.34 3.69 -12.08
C ASP A 372 -5.50 2.42 -12.23
N VAL A 373 -4.21 2.59 -12.49
CA VAL A 373 -3.22 1.50 -12.48
C VAL A 373 -2.55 1.46 -11.11
N HIS A 374 -2.53 0.30 -10.47
CA HIS A 374 -1.93 0.14 -9.15
C HIS A 374 -0.40 0.12 -9.21
N LEU A 375 0.24 1.25 -8.90
CA LEU A 375 1.70 1.39 -8.87
C LEU A 375 2.33 0.98 -7.53
N ARG A 376 1.55 0.90 -6.46
CA ARG A 376 2.06 0.64 -5.09
C ARG A 376 2.72 -0.73 -4.94
N ALA A 377 2.40 -1.68 -5.81
CA ALA A 377 3.06 -3.00 -5.87
C ALA A 377 4.53 -2.93 -6.34
N LEU A 378 4.93 -1.83 -6.99
CA LEU A 378 6.29 -1.61 -7.47
C LEU A 378 7.17 -1.03 -6.36
N TRP A 379 8.09 -1.84 -5.86
CA TRP A 379 9.02 -1.46 -4.79
C TRP A 379 10.38 -1.08 -5.36
N PRO A 380 10.95 0.09 -4.96
CA PRO A 380 12.33 0.40 -5.26
C PRO A 380 13.26 -0.56 -4.49
N SER A 381 14.28 -1.09 -5.15
CA SER A 381 15.33 -1.87 -4.49
C SER A 381 16.31 -0.94 -3.74
N ASP A 382 17.18 -1.53 -2.92
CA ASP A 382 18.24 -0.78 -2.24
C ASP A 382 19.15 -0.02 -3.23
N ALA A 383 19.37 -0.58 -4.42
CA ALA A 383 20.15 0.07 -5.48
C ALA A 383 19.40 1.26 -6.13
N HIS A 384 18.07 1.28 -6.08
CA HIS A 384 17.26 2.38 -6.64
C HIS A 384 17.20 3.59 -5.71
N VAL A 385 17.26 3.40 -4.39
CA VAL A 385 17.14 4.48 -3.40
C VAL A 385 18.16 5.61 -3.65
N PRO A 386 19.48 5.36 -3.78
CA PRO A 386 20.47 6.41 -4.00
C PRO A 386 20.38 7.06 -5.39
N LEU A 387 19.66 6.46 -6.33
CA LEU A 387 19.41 7.04 -7.65
C LEU A 387 18.19 7.97 -7.63
N LEU A 388 17.15 7.58 -6.90
CA LEU A 388 15.89 8.32 -6.80
C LEU A 388 15.97 9.53 -5.86
N VAL A 389 16.92 9.53 -4.92
CA VAL A 389 17.10 10.63 -3.97
C VAL A 389 18.24 11.53 -4.44
N ALA A 390 17.99 12.83 -4.50
CA ALA A 390 19.01 13.80 -4.82
C ALA A 390 20.14 13.71 -3.77
N PRO A 391 21.39 13.65 -4.20
CA PRO A 391 22.50 13.64 -3.26
C PRO A 391 22.45 14.93 -2.42
N ARG A 392 22.60 14.79 -1.12
CA ARG A 392 22.64 15.94 -0.21
C ARG A 392 23.81 16.87 -0.52
N VAL A 393 24.94 16.26 -0.90
CA VAL A 393 26.17 16.97 -1.24
C VAL A 393 26.42 16.85 -2.73
N HIS A 394 26.63 18.00 -3.37
CA HIS A 394 27.04 18.08 -4.77
C HIS A 394 28.52 18.39 -4.85
N VAL A 395 29.24 17.61 -5.65
CA VAL A 395 30.66 17.82 -5.91
C VAL A 395 30.81 18.09 -7.40
N ASP A 396 31.27 19.28 -7.75
CA ASP A 396 31.48 19.70 -9.14
C ASP A 396 32.98 19.95 -9.37
N VAL A 397 33.48 19.53 -10.54
CA VAL A 397 34.85 19.81 -10.97
C VAL A 397 34.78 20.71 -12.19
N HIS A 398 35.41 21.87 -12.09
CA HIS A 398 35.52 22.84 -13.18
C HIS A 398 36.98 22.93 -13.62
N MET A 399 37.26 22.63 -14.87
CA MET A 399 38.56 22.73 -15.49
C MET A 399 38.47 22.79 -17.00
N ASP A 400 39.55 23.18 -17.65
CA ASP A 400 39.66 23.14 -19.10
C ASP A 400 39.63 21.68 -19.61
N THR A 401 38.93 21.46 -20.71
CA THR A 401 38.79 20.13 -21.35
C THR A 401 39.95 19.77 -22.27
N ALA A 402 40.90 20.68 -22.49
CA ALA A 402 42.12 20.45 -23.23
C ALA A 402 43.34 20.94 -22.47
N ALA A 403 44.42 20.18 -22.48
CA ALA A 403 45.67 20.51 -21.82
C ALA A 403 46.84 20.00 -22.63
N ALA A 404 48.01 20.63 -22.47
CA ALA A 404 49.26 20.06 -23.04
C ALA A 404 49.89 19.12 -22.01
N ALA A 405 50.56 18.08 -22.47
CA ALA A 405 51.39 17.24 -21.61
C ALA A 405 52.45 18.09 -20.90
N ASP A 406 52.81 17.73 -19.68
CA ASP A 406 53.71 18.46 -18.79
C ASP A 406 53.29 19.89 -18.45
N SER A 407 52.08 20.32 -18.81
CA SER A 407 51.50 21.60 -18.35
C SER A 407 50.72 21.44 -17.03
N VAL A 408 50.71 22.54 -16.27
CA VAL A 408 49.95 22.61 -15.01
C VAL A 408 48.59 23.15 -15.29
N VAL A 409 47.57 22.33 -15.01
CA VAL A 409 46.18 22.71 -15.07
C VAL A 409 45.66 22.96 -13.65
N ARG A 410 44.74 23.90 -13.46
CA ARG A 410 44.20 24.27 -12.14
C ARG A 410 42.69 23.94 -12.06
N PRO A 411 42.32 22.70 -11.74
CA PRO A 411 40.93 22.35 -11.49
C PRO A 411 40.42 23.05 -10.25
N THR A 412 39.20 23.53 -10.32
CA THR A 412 38.43 24.07 -9.18
C THR A 412 37.33 23.09 -8.81
N ILE A 413 37.37 22.59 -7.58
CA ILE A 413 36.36 21.68 -7.03
C ILE A 413 35.42 22.52 -6.15
N ARG A 414 34.12 22.43 -6.46
CA ARG A 414 33.06 23.02 -5.63
C ARG A 414 32.26 21.93 -4.94
N VAL A 415 32.10 22.07 -3.62
CA VAL A 415 31.29 21.16 -2.81
C VAL A 415 30.19 21.98 -2.15
N ARG A 416 28.94 21.63 -2.43
CA ARG A 416 27.73 22.31 -1.93
C ARG A 416 26.85 21.36 -1.13
N GLY A 417 26.01 21.89 -0.23
CA GLY A 417 25.09 21.09 0.58
C GLY A 417 25.72 20.53 1.86
N LEU A 418 26.67 21.27 2.43
CA LEU A 418 27.39 20.89 3.64
C LEU A 418 26.75 21.43 4.94
N GLU A 419 25.52 21.90 4.90
CA GLU A 419 24.81 22.43 6.08
C GLU A 419 24.79 21.40 7.22
N GLY A 420 25.40 21.77 8.36
CA GLY A 420 25.48 20.92 9.54
C GLY A 420 26.48 19.78 9.46
N ALA A 421 27.32 19.69 8.43
CA ALA A 421 28.43 18.76 8.41
C ALA A 421 29.52 19.18 9.41
N GLN A 422 30.17 18.22 10.06
CA GLN A 422 31.23 18.45 11.02
C GLN A 422 32.58 18.70 10.33
N SER A 423 32.88 17.89 9.33
CA SER A 423 34.09 18.00 8.53
C SER A 423 33.89 17.43 7.13
N VAL A 424 34.71 17.87 6.19
CA VAL A 424 34.76 17.32 4.85
C VAL A 424 36.20 17.13 4.40
N ARG A 425 36.47 16.01 3.76
CA ARG A 425 37.73 15.76 3.04
C ARG A 425 37.43 15.62 1.57
N VAL A 426 37.97 16.51 0.76
CA VAL A 426 37.82 16.49 -0.70
C VAL A 426 39.08 15.93 -1.32
N ARG A 427 38.95 15.02 -2.26
CA ARG A 427 40.03 14.39 -2.99
C ARG A 427 39.78 14.46 -4.48
N ILE A 428 40.80 14.86 -5.26
CA ILE A 428 40.75 14.80 -6.72
C ILE A 428 41.43 13.53 -7.22
N GLU A 429 40.90 12.94 -8.27
CA GLU A 429 41.41 11.69 -8.82
C GLU A 429 41.44 11.72 -10.34
N PRO A 430 42.62 12.06 -10.96
CA PRO A 430 42.79 11.93 -12.39
C PRO A 430 43.10 10.47 -12.76
N ARG A 431 42.50 9.99 -13.87
CA ARG A 431 42.68 8.63 -14.40
C ARG A 431 42.91 8.73 -15.93
N LEU A 432 43.94 8.06 -16.43
CA LEU A 432 44.18 7.93 -17.87
C LEU A 432 43.38 6.74 -18.42
N GLY A 433 42.40 7.00 -19.30
CA GLY A 433 41.53 5.96 -19.82
C GLY A 433 40.66 5.31 -18.71
N THR A 434 40.25 4.06 -18.93
CA THR A 434 39.39 3.34 -17.98
C THR A 434 40.14 2.64 -16.85
N ASP A 435 41.45 2.33 -16.96
CA ASP A 435 42.14 1.39 -16.08
C ASP A 435 43.57 1.79 -15.64
N ALA A 436 44.07 2.96 -16.03
CA ALA A 436 45.49 3.29 -15.74
C ALA A 436 45.69 3.84 -14.32
N PRO A 437 46.69 3.36 -13.56
CA PRO A 437 47.04 3.89 -12.26
C PRO A 437 47.59 5.32 -12.33
N ARG A 438 47.54 6.06 -11.22
CA ARG A 438 47.90 7.48 -11.04
C ARG A 438 49.33 7.87 -11.38
N MET A 439 50.19 6.94 -11.81
CA MET A 439 51.60 7.16 -12.05
C MET A 439 51.92 8.17 -13.17
N HIS A 440 50.94 8.59 -13.92
CA HIS A 440 51.05 9.49 -15.09
C HIS A 440 50.48 10.90 -14.81
N ALA A 441 50.19 11.25 -13.55
CA ALA A 441 49.80 12.59 -13.16
C ALA A 441 50.44 12.95 -11.79
N MET A 442 50.77 14.23 -11.59
CA MET A 442 51.32 14.75 -10.35
C MET A 442 50.58 16.02 -9.90
N ALA A 443 50.66 16.36 -8.63
CA ALA A 443 50.14 17.60 -8.05
C ALA A 443 51.31 18.51 -7.65
N PRO A 444 51.81 19.37 -8.53
CA PRO A 444 53.06 20.11 -8.31
C PRO A 444 52.99 21.14 -7.17
N GLU A 445 51.84 21.74 -6.93
CA GLU A 445 51.64 22.82 -5.96
C GLU A 445 50.58 22.51 -4.89
N GLY A 446 50.14 21.26 -4.77
CA GLY A 446 49.04 20.95 -3.90
C GLY A 446 49.00 19.49 -3.43
N ALA A 447 48.02 19.24 -2.60
CA ALA A 447 47.70 17.89 -2.18
C ALA A 447 46.60 17.31 -3.11
N TRP A 448 46.60 15.98 -3.25
CA TRP A 448 45.52 15.24 -3.88
C TRP A 448 44.23 15.29 -3.05
N ASP A 449 44.33 15.71 -1.79
CA ASP A 449 43.22 15.87 -0.89
C ASP A 449 43.39 17.05 0.07
N MET A 450 42.31 17.61 0.54
CA MET A 450 42.21 18.68 1.49
C MET A 450 41.09 18.39 2.49
N THR A 451 41.33 18.71 3.76
CA THR A 451 40.33 18.52 4.82
C THR A 451 40.02 19.84 5.51
N TRP A 452 38.75 20.08 5.71
CA TRP A 452 38.20 21.21 6.47
C TRP A 452 37.48 20.72 7.71
N SER A 453 37.85 21.25 8.88
CA SER A 453 37.22 20.97 10.16
C SER A 453 37.63 22.05 11.18
N PRO A 454 36.69 22.76 11.84
CA PRO A 454 35.25 22.78 11.51
C PRO A 454 34.96 23.50 10.20
N LEU A 455 33.77 23.26 9.64
CA LEU A 455 33.31 23.93 8.43
C LEU A 455 32.84 25.36 8.75
N ALA A 456 33.39 26.34 8.04
CA ALA A 456 32.99 27.74 8.16
C ALA A 456 31.83 28.12 7.22
N SER A 457 31.57 27.32 6.18
CA SER A 457 30.57 27.54 5.15
C SER A 457 29.89 26.26 4.71
N PRO A 458 28.60 26.30 4.32
CA PRO A 458 27.91 25.17 3.71
C PRO A 458 28.37 24.87 2.27
N GLU A 459 29.16 25.75 1.69
CA GLU A 459 29.76 25.61 0.38
C GLU A 459 31.27 25.83 0.48
N LEU A 460 32.02 24.96 -0.20
CA LEU A 460 33.48 25.02 -0.27
C LEU A 460 33.91 25.09 -1.72
N GLU A 461 34.94 25.89 -1.94
CA GLU A 461 35.64 25.94 -3.22
C GLU A 461 37.13 25.68 -2.96
N TRP A 462 37.68 24.71 -3.68
CA TRP A 462 39.09 24.35 -3.58
C TRP A 462 39.71 24.25 -4.95
N THR A 463 40.73 25.07 -5.19
CA THR A 463 41.54 24.99 -6.41
C THR A 463 42.85 24.29 -6.08
N THR A 464 43.21 23.29 -6.88
CA THR A 464 44.46 22.55 -6.77
C THR A 464 45.17 22.57 -8.13
N SER A 465 46.36 21.97 -8.21
CA SER A 465 47.11 21.86 -9.46
C SER A 465 47.24 20.40 -9.87
N VAL A 466 47.09 20.12 -11.13
CA VAL A 466 47.31 18.80 -11.75
C VAL A 466 48.23 18.97 -12.95
N CYS A 467 49.28 18.16 -13.04
CA CYS A 467 50.12 18.06 -14.20
C CYS A 467 50.00 16.66 -14.78
N PHE A 468 49.61 16.55 -16.03
CA PHE A 468 49.49 15.28 -16.76
C PHE A 468 50.85 14.99 -17.41
N LEU A 469 51.42 13.82 -17.10
CA LEU A 469 52.76 13.39 -17.61
C LEU A 469 52.67 12.51 -18.87
N SER A 470 51.44 12.27 -19.35
CA SER A 470 51.20 11.45 -20.54
C SER A 470 50.08 12.04 -21.37
N GLU A 471 50.24 11.98 -22.68
CA GLU A 471 49.19 12.33 -23.64
C GLU A 471 48.03 11.31 -23.61
N GLY A 472 46.85 11.75 -24.01
CA GLY A 472 45.67 10.91 -24.16
C GLY A 472 44.43 11.44 -23.42
N PRO A 473 43.29 10.71 -23.46
CA PRO A 473 42.09 11.12 -22.80
C PRO A 473 42.14 10.81 -21.30
N TRP A 474 42.05 11.82 -20.49
CA TRP A 474 42.00 11.73 -19.02
C TRP A 474 40.59 11.94 -18.51
N LEU A 475 40.23 11.21 -17.46
CA LEU A 475 39.02 11.44 -16.68
C LEU A 475 39.40 11.98 -15.30
N VAL A 476 38.98 13.20 -15.01
CA VAL A 476 39.27 13.87 -13.72
C VAL A 476 37.99 13.97 -12.92
N GLY A 477 37.94 13.24 -11.81
CA GLY A 477 36.84 13.27 -10.85
C GLY A 477 37.28 13.77 -9.49
N ALA A 478 36.33 14.17 -8.65
CA ALA A 478 36.56 14.51 -7.26
C ALA A 478 35.60 13.75 -6.36
N TYR A 479 36.07 13.49 -5.13
CA TYR A 479 35.29 12.81 -4.09
C TYR A 479 35.30 13.65 -2.84
N ALA A 480 34.13 13.78 -2.19
CA ALA A 480 34.00 14.39 -0.88
C ALA A 480 33.61 13.33 0.16
N HIS A 481 34.46 13.15 1.17
CA HIS A 481 34.16 12.36 2.35
C HIS A 481 33.64 13.33 3.44
N VAL A 482 32.34 13.25 3.74
CA VAL A 482 31.67 14.17 4.66
C VAL A 482 31.32 13.43 5.96
N ILE A 483 31.72 14.02 7.09
CA ILE A 483 31.38 13.52 8.42
C ILE A 483 30.26 14.40 8.98
N TRP A 484 29.16 13.79 9.29
CA TRP A 484 28.00 14.42 9.92
C TRP A 484 28.04 14.26 11.44
N PRO A 485 27.41 15.17 12.22
CA PRO A 485 27.22 14.94 13.65
C PRO A 485 26.52 13.58 13.89
N ASN A 486 27.06 12.81 14.82
CA ASN A 486 26.57 11.46 15.16
C ASN A 486 26.74 10.36 14.09
N ALA A 487 27.38 10.64 12.97
CA ALA A 487 27.79 9.58 12.03
C ALA A 487 29.05 8.89 12.50
N THR A 488 29.07 7.55 12.48
CA THR A 488 30.24 6.74 12.84
C THR A 488 31.23 6.63 11.68
N GLU A 489 30.76 6.79 10.46
CA GLU A 489 31.56 6.68 9.24
C GLU A 489 31.32 7.88 8.30
N PRO A 490 32.35 8.27 7.50
CA PRO A 490 32.23 9.33 6.53
C PRO A 490 31.35 8.89 5.35
N HIS A 491 30.47 9.78 4.91
CA HIS A 491 29.68 9.59 3.71
C HIS A 491 30.45 10.04 2.47
N LEU A 492 30.51 9.19 1.45
CA LEU A 492 31.24 9.44 0.20
C LEU A 492 30.30 10.00 -0.87
N TYR A 493 30.67 11.14 -1.44
CA TYR A 493 30.00 11.77 -2.58
C TYR A 493 31.00 11.94 -3.72
N ALA A 494 30.60 11.67 -4.95
CA ALA A 494 31.47 11.74 -6.13
C ALA A 494 30.94 12.78 -7.13
N SER A 495 31.86 13.49 -7.78
CA SER A 495 31.52 14.32 -8.94
C SER A 495 31.26 13.48 -10.19
N THR A 496 30.65 14.10 -11.17
CA THR A 496 30.79 13.63 -12.57
C THR A 496 32.26 13.87 -12.99
N ALA A 497 32.86 12.88 -13.64
CA ALA A 497 34.21 13.06 -14.13
C ALA A 497 34.22 13.97 -15.38
N VAL A 498 35.19 14.88 -15.44
CA VAL A 498 35.47 15.74 -16.58
C VAL A 498 36.48 15.03 -17.48
N GLN A 499 36.17 14.89 -18.77
CA GLN A 499 37.13 14.39 -19.73
C GLN A 499 38.04 15.53 -20.16
N VAL A 500 39.36 15.27 -20.14
CA VAL A 500 40.42 16.20 -20.55
C VAL A 500 41.25 15.51 -21.58
N ASP A 501 41.34 16.10 -22.77
CA ASP A 501 42.19 15.61 -23.85
C ASP A 501 43.58 16.28 -23.73
N VAL A 502 44.56 15.47 -23.34
CA VAL A 502 45.95 15.90 -23.18
C VAL A 502 46.74 15.57 -24.47
N THR A 503 47.31 16.60 -25.08
CA THR A 503 48.09 16.52 -26.35
C THR A 503 49.54 16.92 -26.12
#